data_7b10848019015cd874d4919d425493e5
#
_entry.id   7b10848019015cd874d4919d425493e5
#
_cell.length_a   1.000
_cell.length_b   1.000
_cell.length_c   1.000
_cell.angle_alpha   90.00
_cell.angle_beta   90.00
_cell.angle_gamma   90.00
#
_symmetry.space_group_name_H-M   'P 1'
#
loop_
_entity.id
_entity.type
_entity.pdbx_description
1 polymer ?
#
loop_
_entity_poly.entity_id
_entity_poly.type
_entity_poly.pdbx_seq_one_letter_code
_entity_poly.pdbx_strand_id
1 'polypeptide(L)'
;MAKHRVLIADDNTANVELLEAYLAGCDYEVATAIDGAETLDMAESFEPNLILLDIMMPKLSGFEVCEVLKSSPKTRGIMILMVTALTDLGDIERAVSAGCDDYLSKPVNKAELLKRVENLLKLQSVTDELSRLRNYIDKMEDSYGPQEGT
;
A
#
# COMPACT_ATOMS: atom_id res chain seq x y z
N MET A 1 18.50 8.55 -7.22
CA MET A 1 17.65 7.61 -6.49
C MET A 1 16.28 7.56 -7.10
N ALA A 2 15.70 6.37 -7.11
CA ALA A 2 14.36 6.24 -7.66
C ALA A 2 13.35 6.90 -6.74
N LYS A 3 12.34 7.54 -7.33
CA LYS A 3 11.25 8.11 -6.56
C LYS A 3 10.35 7.01 -6.02
N HIS A 4 9.72 7.26 -4.88
CA HIS A 4 8.67 6.38 -4.40
C HIS A 4 7.47 6.50 -5.33
N ARG A 5 6.79 5.38 -5.56
CA ARG A 5 5.62 5.32 -6.42
C ARG A 5 4.36 5.19 -5.59
N VAL A 6 3.41 6.07 -5.84
CA VAL A 6 2.14 6.10 -5.11
C VAL A 6 1.00 5.92 -6.12
N LEU A 7 0.15 4.93 -5.88
CA LEU A 7 -1.02 4.69 -6.71
C LEU A 7 -2.25 5.21 -5.97
N ILE A 8 -3.08 6.00 -6.65
CA ILE A 8 -4.35 6.48 -6.12
C ILE A 8 -5.46 5.67 -6.75
N ALA A 9 -6.19 4.91 -5.94
CA ALA A 9 -7.28 4.06 -6.40
C ALA A 9 -8.61 4.59 -5.86
N ASP A 10 -9.39 5.24 -6.71
CA ASP A 10 -10.66 5.83 -6.36
C ASP A 10 -11.45 6.05 -7.66
N ASP A 11 -12.74 5.75 -7.67
CA ASP A 11 -13.57 5.91 -8.86
C ASP A 11 -14.11 7.35 -9.02
N ASN A 12 -13.94 8.20 -8.03
CA ASN A 12 -14.40 9.58 -8.07
C ASN A 12 -13.28 10.50 -8.55
N THR A 13 -13.46 11.08 -9.74
CA THR A 13 -12.45 11.93 -10.36
C THR A 13 -12.05 13.12 -9.48
N ALA A 14 -13.01 13.74 -8.81
CA ALA A 14 -12.72 14.88 -7.95
C ALA A 14 -11.81 14.49 -6.76
N ASN A 15 -12.04 13.30 -6.19
CA ASN A 15 -11.20 12.81 -5.11
C ASN A 15 -9.78 12.51 -5.60
N VAL A 16 -9.66 11.90 -6.79
CA VAL A 16 -8.37 11.62 -7.40
C VAL A 16 -7.60 12.91 -7.63
N GLU A 17 -8.25 13.92 -8.21
CA GLU A 17 -7.61 15.20 -8.48
C GLU A 17 -7.16 15.88 -7.19
N LEU A 18 -7.96 15.81 -6.13
CA LEU A 18 -7.60 16.39 -4.84
C LEU A 18 -6.35 15.71 -4.27
N LEU A 19 -6.32 14.38 -4.29
CA LEU A 19 -5.18 13.64 -3.77
C LEU A 19 -3.93 13.88 -4.62
N GLU A 20 -4.08 13.94 -5.94
CA GLU A 20 -2.96 14.29 -6.82
C GLU A 20 -2.41 15.68 -6.48
N ALA A 21 -3.31 16.64 -6.26
CA ALA A 21 -2.90 17.99 -5.90
C ALA A 21 -2.15 18.02 -4.58
N TYR A 22 -2.61 17.25 -3.60
CA TYR A 22 -1.94 17.18 -2.31
C TYR A 22 -0.53 16.58 -2.43
N LEU A 23 -0.35 15.61 -3.32
CA LEU A 23 0.95 14.96 -3.50
C LEU A 23 1.87 15.70 -4.46
N ALA A 24 1.35 16.68 -5.20
CA ALA A 24 2.10 17.36 -6.26
C ALA A 24 3.37 18.05 -5.77
N GLY A 25 3.38 18.51 -4.50
CA GLY A 25 4.57 19.13 -3.93
C GLY A 25 5.61 18.15 -3.42
N CYS A 26 5.31 16.85 -3.48
CA CYS A 26 6.20 15.81 -3.00
C CYS A 26 6.93 15.16 -4.17
N ASP A 27 8.08 14.56 -3.89
CA ASP A 27 8.88 13.94 -4.94
C ASP A 27 8.45 12.47 -5.14
N TYR A 28 7.19 12.27 -5.48
CA TYR A 28 6.63 10.94 -5.75
C TYR A 28 6.23 10.80 -7.20
N GLU A 29 6.32 9.57 -7.72
CA GLU A 29 5.77 9.23 -9.02
C GLU A 29 4.36 8.73 -8.73
N VAL A 30 3.35 9.38 -9.30
CA VAL A 30 1.94 9.12 -9.00
C VAL A 30 1.21 8.56 -10.20
N ALA A 31 0.43 7.49 -10.00
CA ALA A 31 -0.44 6.93 -11.01
C ALA A 31 -1.84 6.77 -10.39
N THR A 32 -2.84 6.51 -11.22
CA THR A 32 -4.23 6.41 -10.77
C THR A 32 -4.91 5.17 -11.32
N ALA A 33 -5.91 4.68 -10.58
CA ALA A 33 -6.77 3.57 -10.99
C ALA A 33 -8.21 3.92 -10.60
N ILE A 34 -9.17 3.56 -11.45
CA ILE A 34 -10.57 3.98 -11.27
C ILE A 34 -11.47 2.90 -10.70
N ASP A 35 -11.00 1.68 -10.61
CA ASP A 35 -11.77 0.58 -10.03
C ASP A 35 -10.84 -0.49 -9.46
N GLY A 36 -11.42 -1.48 -8.81
CA GLY A 36 -10.62 -2.53 -8.16
C GLY A 36 -9.81 -3.37 -9.13
N ALA A 37 -10.38 -3.67 -10.31
CA ALA A 37 -9.68 -4.48 -11.31
C ALA A 37 -8.45 -3.74 -11.83
N GLU A 38 -8.61 -2.45 -12.17
CA GLU A 38 -7.49 -1.64 -12.62
C GLU A 38 -6.44 -1.48 -11.53
N THR A 39 -6.88 -1.37 -10.27
CA THR A 39 -5.96 -1.27 -9.14
C THR A 39 -5.06 -2.51 -9.06
N LEU A 40 -5.63 -3.69 -9.22
CA LEU A 40 -4.84 -4.92 -9.20
C LEU A 40 -3.87 -4.98 -10.38
N ASP A 41 -4.31 -4.57 -11.57
CA ASP A 41 -3.43 -4.53 -12.73
C ASP A 41 -2.27 -3.56 -12.52
N MET A 42 -2.58 -2.37 -11.99
CA MET A 42 -1.55 -1.35 -11.73
C MET A 42 -0.62 -1.76 -10.60
N ALA A 43 -1.09 -2.52 -9.63
CA ALA A 43 -0.22 -3.02 -8.57
C ALA A 43 0.91 -3.89 -9.14
N GLU A 44 0.64 -4.61 -10.22
CA GLU A 44 1.67 -5.43 -10.87
C GLU A 44 2.51 -4.64 -11.86
N SER A 45 1.88 -3.79 -12.69
CA SER A 45 2.61 -3.09 -13.75
C SER A 45 3.36 -1.84 -13.28
N PHE A 46 2.78 -1.08 -12.38
CA PHE A 46 3.39 0.15 -11.87
C PHE A 46 4.32 -0.11 -10.69
N GLU A 47 4.10 -1.20 -10.00
CA GLU A 47 4.86 -1.60 -8.82
C GLU A 47 4.92 -0.48 -7.78
N PRO A 48 3.77 -0.02 -7.28
CA PRO A 48 3.75 1.07 -6.32
C PRO A 48 4.33 0.66 -4.96
N ASN A 49 4.89 1.62 -4.26
CA ASN A 49 5.33 1.41 -2.88
C ASN A 49 4.15 1.55 -1.91
N LEU A 50 3.17 2.38 -2.30
CA LEU A 50 2.01 2.65 -1.48
C LEU A 50 0.79 2.86 -2.36
N ILE A 51 -0.37 2.39 -1.90
CA ILE A 51 -1.65 2.61 -2.57
C ILE A 51 -2.56 3.38 -1.62
N LEU A 52 -3.10 4.51 -2.11
CA LEU A 52 -4.20 5.21 -1.44
C LEU A 52 -5.46 4.58 -2.00
N LEU A 53 -6.19 3.84 -1.18
CA LEU A 53 -7.24 2.94 -1.65
C LEU A 53 -8.59 3.29 -1.05
N ASP A 54 -9.55 3.64 -1.91
CA ASP A 54 -10.93 3.84 -1.46
C ASP A 54 -11.61 2.49 -1.33
N ILE A 55 -12.49 2.37 -0.34
CA ILE A 55 -13.23 1.13 -0.11
C ILE A 55 -14.38 1.00 -1.10
N MET A 56 -15.06 2.10 -1.41
CA MET A 56 -16.25 2.08 -2.26
C MET A 56 -15.89 2.26 -3.73
N MET A 57 -15.54 1.16 -4.39
CA MET A 57 -15.23 1.17 -5.82
C MET A 57 -16.04 0.12 -6.56
N PRO A 58 -16.32 0.32 -7.86
CA PRO A 58 -16.99 -0.69 -8.66
C PRO A 58 -16.09 -1.89 -8.92
N LYS A 59 -16.68 -3.00 -9.29
CA LYS A 59 -16.07 -4.29 -9.58
C LYS A 59 -15.57 -5.01 -8.34
N LEU A 60 -14.57 -4.46 -7.67
CA LEU A 60 -14.05 -5.03 -6.44
C LEU A 60 -13.96 -3.90 -5.41
N SER A 61 -14.42 -4.15 -4.20
CA SER A 61 -14.30 -3.16 -3.13
C SER A 61 -12.84 -3.03 -2.69
N GLY A 62 -12.52 -1.94 -2.00
CA GLY A 62 -11.18 -1.77 -1.43
C GLY A 62 -10.80 -2.88 -0.47
N PHE A 63 -11.75 -3.44 0.27
CA PHE A 63 -11.48 -4.57 1.14
C PHE A 63 -10.98 -5.78 0.35
N GLU A 64 -11.68 -6.10 -0.74
CA GLU A 64 -11.31 -7.24 -1.59
C GLU A 64 -9.94 -7.02 -2.25
N VAL A 65 -9.70 -5.82 -2.75
CA VAL A 65 -8.42 -5.47 -3.36
C VAL A 65 -7.28 -5.66 -2.35
N CYS A 66 -7.47 -5.14 -1.14
CA CYS A 66 -6.48 -5.25 -0.08
C CYS A 66 -6.18 -6.71 0.26
N GLU A 67 -7.23 -7.54 0.41
CA GLU A 67 -7.06 -8.95 0.70
C GLU A 67 -6.25 -9.67 -0.40
N VAL A 68 -6.56 -9.39 -1.66
CA VAL A 68 -5.84 -9.98 -2.78
C VAL A 68 -4.37 -9.57 -2.76
N LEU A 69 -4.10 -8.27 -2.59
CA LEU A 69 -2.73 -7.77 -2.59
C LEU A 69 -1.91 -8.34 -1.43
N LYS A 70 -2.51 -8.44 -0.26
CA LYS A 70 -1.79 -8.94 0.92
C LYS A 70 -1.62 -10.46 0.91
N SER A 71 -2.39 -11.17 0.08
CA SER A 71 -2.29 -12.62 -0.04
C SER A 71 -1.20 -13.07 -1.01
N SER A 72 -0.71 -12.19 -1.86
CA SER A 72 0.28 -12.54 -2.88
C SER A 72 1.69 -12.13 -2.46
N PRO A 73 2.69 -13.01 -2.59
CA PRO A 73 4.08 -12.66 -2.29
C PRO A 73 4.60 -11.49 -3.11
N LYS A 74 4.08 -11.29 -4.32
CA LYS A 74 4.53 -10.20 -5.20
C LYS A 74 4.07 -8.83 -4.72
N THR A 75 2.92 -8.76 -4.07
CA THR A 75 2.28 -7.47 -3.76
C THR A 75 2.10 -7.21 -2.27
N ARG A 76 2.32 -8.20 -1.42
CA ARG A 76 2.07 -8.03 0.02
C ARG A 76 2.95 -6.97 0.69
N GLY A 77 4.06 -6.62 0.06
CA GLY A 77 4.95 -5.58 0.58
C GLY A 77 4.48 -4.16 0.27
N ILE A 78 3.46 -4.01 -0.60
CA ILE A 78 2.92 -2.70 -0.91
C ILE A 78 2.15 -2.19 0.32
N MET A 79 2.42 -0.96 0.73
CA MET A 79 1.68 -0.38 1.85
C MET A 79 0.30 0.09 1.37
N ILE A 80 -0.73 -0.20 2.15
CA ILE A 80 -2.11 0.17 1.81
C ILE A 80 -2.64 1.16 2.84
N LEU A 81 -2.97 2.36 2.38
CA LEU A 81 -3.64 3.37 3.19
C LEU A 81 -5.08 3.47 2.68
N MET A 82 -6.03 3.02 3.49
CA MET A 82 -7.45 3.16 3.15
C MET A 82 -7.87 4.61 3.33
N VAL A 83 -8.49 5.19 2.30
CA VAL A 83 -8.96 6.59 2.34
C VAL A 83 -10.42 6.56 1.99
N THR A 84 -11.31 6.70 2.98
CA THR A 84 -12.72 6.47 2.75
C THR A 84 -13.60 7.31 3.67
N ALA A 85 -14.86 7.51 3.26
CA ALA A 85 -15.86 8.18 4.07
C ALA A 85 -16.45 7.28 5.16
N LEU A 86 -16.14 5.99 5.14
CA LEU A 86 -16.68 5.05 6.12
C LEU A 86 -16.05 5.30 7.49
N THR A 87 -16.88 5.45 8.51
CA THR A 87 -16.41 5.73 9.87
C THR A 87 -16.95 4.73 10.88
N ASP A 88 -17.72 3.75 10.42
CA ASP A 88 -18.28 2.72 11.28
C ASP A 88 -17.17 1.83 11.81
N LEU A 89 -17.20 1.50 13.09
CA LEU A 89 -16.20 0.66 13.71
C LEU A 89 -16.08 -0.69 13.01
N GLY A 90 -17.20 -1.26 12.57
CA GLY A 90 -17.20 -2.54 11.84
C GLY A 90 -16.43 -2.44 10.53
N ASP A 91 -16.50 -1.31 9.83
CA ASP A 91 -15.78 -1.09 8.59
C ASP A 91 -14.28 -0.94 8.86
N ILE A 92 -13.93 -0.27 9.95
CA ILE A 92 -12.53 -0.12 10.35
C ILE A 92 -11.94 -1.49 10.70
N GLU A 93 -12.69 -2.30 11.45
CA GLU A 93 -12.26 -3.65 11.80
C GLU A 93 -12.08 -4.51 10.55
N ARG A 94 -12.98 -4.35 9.58
CA ARG A 94 -12.89 -5.08 8.31
C ARG A 94 -11.66 -4.67 7.52
N ALA A 95 -11.32 -3.37 7.52
CA ALA A 95 -10.12 -2.87 6.85
C ALA A 95 -8.87 -3.46 7.48
N VAL A 96 -8.81 -3.49 8.80
CA VAL A 96 -7.69 -4.09 9.53
C VAL A 96 -7.58 -5.57 9.23
N SER A 97 -8.72 -6.30 9.22
CA SER A 97 -8.75 -7.73 8.91
C SER A 97 -8.32 -8.01 7.47
N ALA A 98 -8.60 -7.09 6.55
CA ALA A 98 -8.17 -7.21 5.16
C ALA A 98 -6.67 -7.01 5.00
N GLY A 99 -6.00 -6.48 6.02
CA GLY A 99 -4.55 -6.31 6.02
C GLY A 99 -4.06 -4.91 5.65
N CYS A 100 -4.93 -3.89 5.71
CA CYS A 100 -4.47 -2.53 5.41
C CYS A 100 -3.47 -2.08 6.47
N ASP A 101 -2.60 -1.16 6.08
CA ASP A 101 -1.53 -0.70 6.96
C ASP A 101 -1.93 0.56 7.74
N ASP A 102 -2.87 1.35 7.23
CA ASP A 102 -3.38 2.52 7.92
C ASP A 102 -4.73 2.91 7.33
N TYR A 103 -5.41 3.82 7.99
CA TYR A 103 -6.76 4.23 7.63
C TYR A 103 -6.91 5.73 7.80
N LEU A 104 -7.53 6.39 6.85
CA LEU A 104 -7.74 7.83 6.86
C LEU A 104 -9.16 8.15 6.42
N SER A 105 -9.89 8.93 7.22
CA SER A 105 -11.27 9.28 6.92
C SER A 105 -11.37 10.51 6.01
N LYS A 106 -12.34 10.49 5.11
CA LYS A 106 -12.69 11.68 4.32
C LYS A 106 -13.57 12.60 5.18
N PRO A 107 -13.48 13.93 5.04
CA PRO A 107 -12.65 14.66 4.09
C PRO A 107 -11.18 14.62 4.50
N VAL A 108 -10.30 14.49 3.50
CA VAL A 108 -8.87 14.30 3.73
C VAL A 108 -8.20 15.63 4.04
N ASN A 109 -7.46 15.68 5.15
CA ASN A 109 -6.62 16.81 5.51
C ASN A 109 -5.25 16.62 4.86
N LYS A 110 -4.78 17.63 4.15
CA LYS A 110 -3.51 17.53 3.42
C LYS A 110 -2.33 17.17 4.33
N ALA A 111 -2.18 17.89 5.45
CA ALA A 111 -1.06 17.65 6.34
C ALA A 111 -1.08 16.25 6.94
N GLU A 112 -2.27 15.76 7.31
CA GLU A 112 -2.42 14.41 7.84
C GLU A 112 -2.09 13.35 6.79
N LEU A 113 -2.59 13.53 5.56
CA LEU A 113 -2.31 12.62 4.47
C LEU A 113 -0.81 12.52 4.21
N LEU A 114 -0.13 13.66 4.07
CA LEU A 114 1.29 13.68 3.77
C LEU A 114 2.11 13.02 4.86
N LYS A 115 1.73 13.23 6.11
CA LYS A 115 2.43 12.61 7.23
C LYS A 115 2.27 11.10 7.24
N ARG A 116 1.05 10.60 6.99
CA ARG A 116 0.81 9.16 6.95
C ARG A 116 1.50 8.49 5.77
N VAL A 117 1.47 9.15 4.60
CA VAL A 117 2.18 8.65 3.43
C VAL A 117 3.68 8.55 3.71
N GLU A 118 4.26 9.61 4.26
CA GLU A 118 5.68 9.61 4.59
C GLU A 118 6.03 8.51 5.59
N ASN A 119 5.22 8.34 6.63
CA ASN A 119 5.47 7.31 7.64
C ASN A 119 5.37 5.91 7.05
N LEU A 120 4.37 5.65 6.21
CA LEU A 120 4.21 4.33 5.60
C LEU A 120 5.33 4.01 4.62
N LEU A 121 5.79 5.00 3.86
CA LEU A 121 6.91 4.79 2.93
C LEU A 121 8.20 4.51 3.68
N LYS A 122 8.43 5.17 4.82
CA LYS A 122 9.59 4.86 5.66
C LYS A 122 9.51 3.45 6.22
N LEU A 123 8.33 3.05 6.69
CA LEU A 123 8.13 1.72 7.23
C LEU A 123 8.33 0.66 6.14
N GLN A 124 7.85 0.90 4.95
CA GLN A 124 8.00 -0.01 3.83
C GLN A 124 9.48 -0.20 3.49
N SER A 125 10.26 0.87 3.47
CA SER A 125 11.70 0.79 3.21
C SER A 125 12.45 -0.02 4.27
N VAL A 126 12.11 0.18 5.54
CA VAL A 126 12.72 -0.59 6.64
C VAL A 126 12.36 -2.07 6.53
N THR A 127 11.11 -2.36 6.21
CA THR A 127 10.65 -3.74 6.05
C THR A 127 11.39 -4.44 4.91
N ASP A 128 11.61 -3.74 3.80
CA ASP A 128 12.36 -4.27 2.67
C ASP A 128 13.81 -4.57 3.05
N GLU A 129 14.46 -3.69 3.80
CA GLU A 129 15.81 -3.91 4.26
C GLU A 129 15.90 -5.11 5.17
N LEU A 130 14.96 -5.25 6.10
CA LEU A 130 14.92 -6.40 7.00
C LEU A 130 14.71 -7.70 6.23
N SER A 131 13.84 -7.69 5.23
CA SER A 131 13.60 -8.86 4.40
C SER A 131 14.84 -9.27 3.62
N ARG A 132 15.57 -8.30 3.07
CA ARG A 132 16.81 -8.56 2.35
C ARG A 132 17.88 -9.14 3.28
N LEU A 133 17.99 -8.57 4.47
CA LEU A 133 18.96 -9.05 5.45
C LEU A 133 18.62 -10.48 5.90
N ARG A 134 17.34 -10.73 6.14
CA ARG A 134 16.91 -12.08 6.54
C ARG A 134 17.23 -13.09 5.44
N ASN A 135 16.95 -12.76 4.18
CA ASN A 135 17.25 -13.63 3.06
C ASN A 135 18.75 -13.91 2.94
N TYR A 136 19.57 -12.89 3.18
CA TYR A 136 21.01 -13.04 3.16
C TYR A 136 21.50 -14.00 4.26
N ILE A 137 20.96 -13.82 5.45
CA ILE A 137 21.30 -14.68 6.59
C ILE A 137 20.88 -16.12 6.32
N ASP A 138 19.67 -16.33 5.78
CA ASP A 138 19.17 -17.67 5.46
C ASP A 138 20.08 -18.35 4.43
N LYS A 139 20.54 -17.62 3.41
CA LYS A 139 21.44 -18.16 2.42
C LYS A 139 22.79 -18.52 3.02
N MET A 140 23.28 -17.73 3.97
CA MET A 140 24.54 -18.05 4.64
C MET A 140 24.41 -19.31 5.49
N GLU A 141 23.29 -19.47 6.20
CA GLU A 141 23.06 -20.66 6.98
C GLU A 141 22.99 -21.89 6.08
N ASP A 142 22.35 -21.79 4.93
CA ASP A 142 22.29 -22.89 3.98
C ASP A 142 23.67 -23.25 3.45
N SER A 143 24.52 -22.24 3.25
CA SER A 143 25.88 -22.48 2.75
C SER A 143 26.77 -23.20 3.75
N TYR A 144 26.64 -22.86 5.02
CA TYR A 144 27.45 -23.49 6.04
C TYR A 144 26.79 -24.73 6.59
N GLY A 145 25.53 -24.89 6.16
CA GLY A 145 24.85 -26.08 6.48
C GLY A 145 24.51 -26.23 7.90
N PRO A 146 23.75 -27.14 8.19
CA PRO A 146 23.41 -27.48 9.50
C PRO A 146 24.39 -28.46 9.88
N GLN A 147 25.52 -28.19 9.72
CA GLN A 147 26.49 -29.08 10.02
C GLN A 147 26.22 -29.60 11.31
N GLU A 148 25.69 -28.86 12.02
CA GLU A 148 25.51 -29.27 13.21
C GLU A 148 24.63 -30.25 13.35
N GLY A 149 23.83 -30.32 12.65
CA GLY A 149 22.94 -31.32 12.75
C GLY A 149 23.52 -32.37 13.52
N THR A 150 24.60 -32.22 13.51
CA THR A 150 25.16 -33.09 14.36
C THR A 150 24.55 -33.40 15.55
#